data_41a1edb9eaa5141a0c1f4c0db5bdbbd0
#
_entry.id   41a1edb9eaa5141a0c1f4c0db5bdbbd0
#
_cell.length_a   1.000
_cell.length_b   1.000
_cell.length_c   1.000
_cell.angle_alpha   90.00
_cell.angle_beta   90.00
_cell.angle_gamma   90.00
#
_symmetry.space_group_name_H-M   'P 1'
#
loop_
_entity.id
_entity.type
_entity.pdbx_description
1 polymer ?
#
loop_
_entity_poly.entity_id
_entity_poly.type
_entity_poly.pdbx_seq_one_letter_code
_entity_poly.pdbx_strand_id
1 'polypeptide(L)'
;MVAANLKEDVLMEGKDFRKKVYRILEDGTKEFDQAEFDKVWPHLRVLARSSPDDKLTLAHGLNQSNLYLVKDVCGKLNEDHQIIVFPDRQVIAMTGDGTNDAPALKRADIGFAMGIAGTQIAKDAADIILLDDNFASIVTAAKWGRNVYASIQKFLQFQLTVNLSAVITALVGGFTYQYSPLAAIQLLWVNLLMDSLASLALASEPPTEALLQRPPVNRSKSIITNRMYANIIGQSFYQLLIMMVLLFQGPSLFNIRAGHLEEADGKLSEHYTIMFNSYVWMQLFNEVNCRNLNGEGNLCIIYIYIPDFGKLSLSFLILVFYIYSPSECLPRYT
;
A
#
# COMPACT_ATOMS: atom_id res chain seq x y z
N MET A 1 -27.28 1.40 31.61
CA MET A 1 -28.64 1.48 31.05
C MET A 1 -28.76 1.06 29.55
N VAL A 2 -27.68 0.79 28.84
CA VAL A 2 -27.72 0.32 27.46
C VAL A 2 -27.99 -1.19 27.34
N ALA A 3 -27.75 -1.97 28.38
CA ALA A 3 -27.89 -3.42 28.37
C ALA A 3 -29.35 -3.96 28.48
N ALA A 4 -30.33 -3.12 28.75
CA ALA A 4 -31.69 -3.58 29.04
C ALA A 4 -32.52 -3.96 27.80
N ASN A 5 -32.05 -3.70 26.57
CA ASN A 5 -32.77 -3.99 25.33
C ASN A 5 -31.97 -4.85 24.32
N LEU A 6 -30.83 -5.42 24.73
CA LEU A 6 -30.04 -6.31 23.89
C LEU A 6 -30.58 -7.73 23.99
N LYS A 7 -30.78 -8.40 22.86
CA LYS A 7 -31.14 -9.84 22.82
C LYS A 7 -30.09 -10.66 23.58
N GLU A 8 -30.47 -11.76 24.22
CA GLU A 8 -29.57 -12.63 25.00
C GLU A 8 -28.32 -13.11 24.23
N ASP A 9 -28.41 -13.21 22.90
CA ASP A 9 -27.29 -13.61 22.06
C ASP A 9 -26.26 -12.49 21.83
N VAL A 10 -26.63 -11.22 22.05
CA VAL A 10 -25.75 -10.06 21.88
C VAL A 10 -24.93 -9.77 23.14
N LEU A 11 -25.49 -10.09 24.30
CA LEU A 11 -24.85 -9.96 25.61
C LEU A 11 -24.76 -11.33 26.26
N MET A 12 -23.56 -11.75 26.64
CA MET A 12 -23.31 -13.05 27.28
C MET A 12 -22.40 -12.89 28.50
N GLU A 13 -22.64 -13.66 29.54
CA GLU A 13 -21.70 -13.78 30.66
C GLU A 13 -20.59 -14.80 30.33
N GLY A 14 -19.38 -14.58 30.88
CA GLY A 14 -18.25 -15.50 30.67
C GLY A 14 -18.53 -16.96 31.07
N LYS A 15 -19.40 -17.20 32.06
CA LYS A 15 -19.83 -18.55 32.43
C LYS A 15 -20.64 -19.25 31.33
N ASP A 16 -21.54 -18.53 30.68
CA ASP A 16 -22.40 -19.09 29.63
C ASP A 16 -21.64 -19.18 28.30
N PHE A 17 -20.72 -18.24 28.06
CA PHE A 17 -19.77 -18.34 26.97
C PHE A 17 -18.96 -19.64 27.02
N ARG A 18 -18.36 -19.95 28.19
CA ARG A 18 -17.61 -21.20 28.38
C ARG A 18 -18.46 -22.45 28.19
N LYS A 19 -19.72 -22.45 28.62
CA LYS A 19 -20.62 -23.60 28.41
C LYS A 19 -20.94 -23.83 26.93
N LYS A 20 -21.06 -22.76 26.14
CA LYS A 20 -21.39 -22.86 24.71
C LYS A 20 -20.19 -23.24 23.84
N VAL A 21 -19.00 -22.75 24.21
CA VAL A 21 -17.79 -22.83 23.38
C VAL A 21 -16.89 -24.02 23.71
N TYR A 22 -17.01 -24.57 24.94
CA TYR A 22 -16.25 -25.74 25.34
C TYR A 22 -17.11 -26.98 25.39
N ARG A 23 -16.62 -28.06 24.77
CA ARG A 23 -17.19 -29.40 24.94
C ARG A 23 -16.48 -30.12 26.09
N ILE A 24 -17.27 -30.79 26.93
CA ILE A 24 -16.71 -31.65 27.99
C ILE A 24 -16.53 -33.05 27.39
N LEU A 25 -15.30 -33.51 27.33
CA LEU A 25 -14.96 -34.88 26.92
C LEU A 25 -15.29 -35.89 28.01
N GLU A 26 -15.35 -37.20 27.65
CA GLU A 26 -15.64 -38.29 28.59
C GLU A 26 -14.64 -38.33 29.77
N ASP A 27 -13.43 -37.85 29.56
CA ASP A 27 -12.38 -37.74 30.58
C ASP A 27 -12.51 -36.51 31.51
N GLY A 28 -13.59 -35.73 31.38
CA GLY A 28 -13.83 -34.52 32.15
C GLY A 28 -12.99 -33.32 31.75
N THR A 29 -12.14 -33.44 30.73
CA THR A 29 -11.37 -32.35 30.15
C THR A 29 -12.25 -31.48 29.27
N LYS A 30 -11.97 -30.17 29.27
CA LYS A 30 -12.70 -29.19 28.42
C LYS A 30 -11.89 -28.94 27.15
N GLU A 31 -12.47 -29.23 26.03
CA GLU A 31 -11.88 -28.94 24.71
C GLU A 31 -12.62 -27.78 24.06
N PHE A 32 -11.88 -26.88 23.41
CA PHE A 32 -12.44 -25.77 22.66
C PHE A 32 -13.06 -26.27 21.34
N ASP A 33 -14.32 -25.94 21.11
CA ASP A 33 -15.05 -26.30 19.90
C ASP A 33 -15.22 -25.08 18.99
N GLN A 34 -14.45 -25.04 17.91
CA GLN A 34 -14.47 -23.96 16.93
C GLN A 34 -15.83 -23.86 16.22
N ALA A 35 -16.51 -24.97 15.97
CA ALA A 35 -17.81 -24.96 15.27
C ALA A 35 -18.91 -24.32 16.13
N GLU A 36 -18.92 -24.60 17.44
CA GLU A 36 -19.84 -23.95 18.37
C GLU A 36 -19.46 -22.47 18.58
N PHE A 37 -18.17 -22.15 18.62
CA PHE A 37 -17.69 -20.77 18.68
C PHE A 37 -18.17 -19.97 17.46
N ASP A 38 -18.08 -20.51 16.26
CA ASP A 38 -18.49 -19.86 15.01
C ASP A 38 -20.00 -19.55 14.93
N LYS A 39 -20.81 -20.21 15.73
CA LYS A 39 -22.25 -19.89 15.89
C LYS A 39 -22.47 -18.71 16.84
N VAL A 40 -21.58 -18.50 17.79
CA VAL A 40 -21.74 -17.51 18.88
C VAL A 40 -21.15 -16.14 18.49
N TRP A 41 -19.92 -16.11 17.98
CA TRP A 41 -19.16 -14.87 17.83
C TRP A 41 -19.81 -13.84 16.87
N PRO A 42 -20.52 -14.20 15.76
CA PRO A 42 -21.11 -13.19 14.88
C PRO A 42 -22.15 -12.31 15.60
N HIS A 43 -22.87 -12.90 16.54
CA HIS A 43 -23.90 -12.22 17.32
C HIS A 43 -23.36 -11.52 18.56
N LEU A 44 -22.26 -12.01 19.14
CA LEU A 44 -21.68 -11.51 20.37
C LEU A 44 -21.15 -10.09 20.21
N ARG A 45 -21.60 -9.16 21.07
CA ARG A 45 -21.12 -7.76 21.14
C ARG A 45 -20.56 -7.42 22.50
N VAL A 46 -21.11 -8.03 23.56
CA VAL A 46 -20.69 -7.77 24.93
C VAL A 46 -20.48 -9.08 25.67
N LEU A 47 -19.27 -9.29 26.15
CA LEU A 47 -18.93 -10.42 27.02
C LEU A 47 -18.69 -9.88 28.43
N ALA A 48 -19.68 -10.03 29.30
CA ALA A 48 -19.65 -9.55 30.67
C ALA A 48 -18.99 -10.54 31.62
N ARG A 49 -18.32 -10.06 32.68
CA ARG A 49 -17.68 -10.91 33.72
C ARG A 49 -16.79 -12.01 33.13
N SER A 50 -16.06 -11.68 32.06
CA SER A 50 -15.13 -12.59 31.41
C SER A 50 -13.87 -12.78 32.26
N SER A 51 -13.35 -14.01 32.26
CA SER A 51 -12.03 -14.32 32.81
C SER A 51 -10.92 -13.94 31.78
N PRO A 52 -9.67 -13.84 32.22
CA PRO A 52 -8.54 -13.67 31.28
C PRO A 52 -8.50 -14.76 30.19
N ASP A 53 -8.81 -16.02 30.56
CA ASP A 53 -8.85 -17.14 29.61
C ASP A 53 -9.99 -16.99 28.59
N ASP A 54 -11.10 -16.37 28.96
CA ASP A 54 -12.21 -16.10 28.01
C ASP A 54 -11.79 -15.10 26.93
N LYS A 55 -11.02 -14.06 27.33
CA LYS A 55 -10.46 -13.10 26.38
C LYS A 55 -9.49 -13.75 25.41
N LEU A 56 -8.59 -14.61 25.95
CA LEU A 56 -7.67 -15.37 25.12
C LEU A 56 -8.39 -16.32 24.16
N THR A 57 -9.43 -17.04 24.66
CA THR A 57 -10.26 -17.94 23.86
C THR A 57 -10.99 -17.17 22.77
N LEU A 58 -11.53 -15.99 23.07
CA LEU A 58 -12.20 -15.14 22.09
C LEU A 58 -11.21 -14.72 20.98
N ALA A 59 -10.02 -14.23 21.33
CA ALA A 59 -8.99 -13.87 20.36
C ALA A 59 -8.53 -15.08 19.54
N HIS A 60 -8.34 -16.24 20.17
CA HIS A 60 -7.94 -17.46 19.50
C HIS A 60 -9.01 -17.96 18.52
N GLY A 61 -10.28 -18.05 18.97
CA GLY A 61 -11.39 -18.51 18.15
C GLY A 61 -11.65 -17.61 16.94
N LEU A 62 -11.61 -16.30 17.12
CA LEU A 62 -11.73 -15.33 16.01
C LEU A 62 -10.59 -15.49 14.99
N ASN A 63 -9.36 -15.71 15.46
CA ASN A 63 -8.21 -15.92 14.59
C ASN A 63 -8.28 -17.22 13.78
N GLN A 64 -8.95 -18.25 14.30
CA GLN A 64 -9.09 -19.53 13.64
C GLN A 64 -10.42 -19.68 12.87
N SER A 65 -11.34 -18.73 13.03
CA SER A 65 -12.64 -18.79 12.38
C SER A 65 -12.52 -18.77 10.85
N ASN A 66 -13.11 -19.79 10.22
CA ASN A 66 -13.22 -19.93 8.78
C ASN A 66 -14.66 -19.69 8.29
N LEU A 67 -15.49 -19.02 9.09
CA LEU A 67 -16.90 -18.78 8.79
C LEU A 67 -17.08 -18.06 7.44
N TYR A 68 -16.15 -17.21 7.06
CA TYR A 68 -16.16 -16.48 5.79
C TYR A 68 -16.15 -17.39 4.54
N LEU A 69 -15.71 -18.65 4.67
CA LEU A 69 -15.73 -19.62 3.57
C LEU A 69 -17.15 -20.18 3.31
N VAL A 70 -18.03 -20.10 4.32
CA VAL A 70 -19.40 -20.63 4.24
C VAL A 70 -20.36 -19.55 3.79
N LYS A 71 -20.43 -19.32 2.48
CA LYS A 71 -21.20 -18.22 1.87
C LYS A 71 -22.69 -18.23 2.24
N ASP A 72 -23.28 -19.40 2.39
CA ASP A 72 -24.70 -19.55 2.73
C ASP A 72 -25.01 -19.04 4.15
N VAL A 73 -24.10 -19.29 5.10
CA VAL A 73 -24.22 -18.80 6.48
C VAL A 73 -23.99 -17.29 6.52
N CYS A 74 -22.98 -16.79 5.81
CA CYS A 74 -22.71 -15.36 5.72
C CYS A 74 -23.87 -14.59 5.06
N GLY A 75 -24.52 -15.16 4.02
CA GLY A 75 -25.70 -14.60 3.39
C GLY A 75 -26.86 -14.46 4.36
N LYS A 76 -27.20 -15.54 5.08
CA LYS A 76 -28.27 -15.53 6.10
C LYS A 76 -27.99 -14.56 7.25
N LEU A 77 -26.75 -14.47 7.74
CA LEU A 77 -26.36 -13.51 8.78
C LEU A 77 -26.54 -12.06 8.33
N ASN A 78 -26.29 -11.78 7.06
CA ASN A 78 -26.49 -10.45 6.49
C ASN A 78 -27.98 -10.13 6.29
N GLU A 79 -28.77 -11.07 5.78
CA GLU A 79 -30.20 -10.89 5.50
C GLU A 79 -31.03 -10.81 6.79
N ASP A 80 -30.82 -11.75 7.73
CA ASP A 80 -31.64 -11.88 8.94
C ASP A 80 -31.22 -10.89 10.05
N HIS A 81 -29.92 -10.59 10.15
CA HIS A 81 -29.36 -9.87 11.29
C HIS A 81 -28.55 -8.63 10.91
N GLN A 82 -28.40 -8.32 9.62
CA GLN A 82 -27.53 -7.24 9.10
C GLN A 82 -26.08 -7.36 9.57
N ILE A 83 -25.61 -8.59 9.82
CA ILE A 83 -24.26 -8.89 10.23
C ILE A 83 -23.42 -9.17 9.00
N ILE A 84 -22.48 -8.28 8.71
CA ILE A 84 -21.54 -8.42 7.60
C ILE A 84 -20.32 -9.19 8.11
N VAL A 85 -20.18 -10.44 7.68
CA VAL A 85 -18.93 -11.20 7.87
C VAL A 85 -18.01 -10.87 6.72
N PHE A 86 -16.79 -10.45 7.06
CA PHE A 86 -15.80 -10.09 6.05
C PHE A 86 -15.46 -11.32 5.17
N PRO A 87 -15.25 -11.15 3.86
CA PRO A 87 -14.97 -12.26 2.93
C PRO A 87 -13.55 -12.81 3.04
N ASP A 88 -12.92 -12.68 4.18
CA ASP A 88 -11.56 -13.15 4.49
C ASP A 88 -11.42 -13.38 6.00
N ARG A 89 -10.30 -13.98 6.41
CA ARG A 89 -9.94 -14.17 7.81
C ARG A 89 -10.01 -12.84 8.56
N GLN A 90 -10.62 -12.89 9.74
CA GLN A 90 -10.76 -11.71 10.60
C GLN A 90 -9.38 -11.22 11.08
N VAL A 91 -9.17 -9.91 11.11
CA VAL A 91 -8.02 -9.27 11.73
C VAL A 91 -8.49 -8.69 13.07
N ILE A 92 -7.85 -9.11 14.14
CA ILE A 92 -8.25 -8.81 15.50
C ILE A 92 -7.34 -7.75 16.08
N ALA A 93 -7.94 -6.64 16.49
CA ALA A 93 -7.30 -5.66 17.36
C ALA A 93 -7.86 -5.82 18.78
N MET A 94 -6.99 -5.82 19.76
CA MET A 94 -7.37 -5.95 21.17
C MET A 94 -6.74 -4.85 22.02
N THR A 95 -7.51 -4.30 22.94
CA THR A 95 -7.02 -3.31 23.91
C THR A 95 -7.07 -3.88 25.32
N GLY A 96 -6.06 -3.57 26.11
CA GLY A 96 -5.99 -3.98 27.51
C GLY A 96 -5.04 -3.09 28.31
N ASP A 97 -5.25 -3.04 29.63
CA ASP A 97 -4.46 -2.27 30.58
C ASP A 97 -3.82 -3.15 31.67
N GLY A 98 -4.38 -4.34 31.88
CA GLY A 98 -4.01 -5.23 32.98
C GLY A 98 -3.00 -6.31 32.59
N THR A 99 -2.28 -6.81 33.57
CA THR A 99 -1.42 -7.99 33.46
C THR A 99 -2.17 -9.22 32.92
N ASN A 100 -3.46 -9.32 33.29
CA ASN A 100 -4.34 -10.42 32.87
C ASN A 100 -4.70 -10.37 31.37
N ASP A 101 -4.54 -9.23 30.72
CA ASP A 101 -4.84 -9.05 29.31
C ASP A 101 -3.64 -9.38 28.39
N ALA A 102 -2.43 -9.43 28.96
CA ALA A 102 -1.20 -9.66 28.20
C ALA A 102 -1.23 -10.91 27.30
N PRO A 103 -1.72 -12.10 27.73
CA PRO A 103 -1.80 -13.27 26.85
C PRO A 103 -2.73 -13.04 25.66
N ALA A 104 -3.85 -12.34 25.86
CA ALA A 104 -4.81 -12.03 24.82
C ALA A 104 -4.31 -10.93 23.86
N LEU A 105 -3.61 -9.90 24.37
CA LEU A 105 -2.94 -8.87 23.57
C LEU A 105 -1.91 -9.49 22.63
N LYS A 106 -1.08 -10.39 23.15
CA LYS A 106 -0.06 -11.11 22.35
C LYS A 106 -0.67 -12.06 21.33
N ARG A 107 -1.88 -12.56 21.56
CA ARG A 107 -2.57 -13.48 20.64
C ARG A 107 -3.34 -12.74 19.55
N ALA A 108 -3.75 -11.51 19.77
CA ALA A 108 -4.37 -10.66 18.76
C ALA A 108 -3.41 -10.38 17.60
N ASP A 109 -3.93 -9.96 16.45
CA ASP A 109 -3.09 -9.52 15.33
C ASP A 109 -2.47 -8.14 15.62
N ILE A 110 -3.15 -7.31 16.42
CA ILE A 110 -2.64 -6.02 16.91
C ILE A 110 -3.08 -5.84 18.36
N GLY A 111 -2.14 -5.74 19.27
CA GLY A 111 -2.37 -5.43 20.69
C GLY A 111 -2.16 -3.94 20.97
N PHE A 112 -3.13 -3.32 21.66
CA PHE A 112 -3.03 -1.95 22.15
C PHE A 112 -2.98 -1.95 23.68
N ALA A 113 -1.95 -1.35 24.28
CA ALA A 113 -1.88 -1.14 25.72
C ALA A 113 -2.09 0.33 26.08
N MET A 114 -2.69 0.55 27.26
CA MET A 114 -2.81 1.90 27.83
C MET A 114 -1.46 2.38 28.35
N GLY A 115 -1.10 3.63 28.07
CA GLY A 115 0.19 4.21 28.43
C GLY A 115 0.26 4.72 29.86
N ILE A 116 -0.81 5.29 30.39
CA ILE A 116 -0.89 5.82 31.75
C ILE A 116 -1.37 4.74 32.71
N ALA A 117 -2.54 4.15 32.46
CA ALA A 117 -3.15 3.14 33.32
C ALA A 117 -2.55 1.72 33.11
N GLY A 118 -1.90 1.47 31.97
CA GLY A 118 -1.41 0.15 31.59
C GLY A 118 -0.23 -0.33 32.45
N THR A 119 -0.28 -1.61 32.85
CA THR A 119 0.84 -2.26 33.52
C THR A 119 2.01 -2.48 32.56
N GLN A 120 3.23 -2.59 33.09
CA GLN A 120 4.43 -2.86 32.27
C GLN A 120 4.29 -4.14 31.44
N ILE A 121 3.70 -5.18 32.02
CA ILE A 121 3.48 -6.47 31.35
C ILE A 121 2.52 -6.34 30.16
N ALA A 122 1.46 -5.53 30.29
CA ALA A 122 0.54 -5.25 29.18
C ALA A 122 1.23 -4.46 28.08
N LYS A 123 2.07 -3.47 28.43
CA LYS A 123 2.86 -2.68 27.47
C LYS A 123 3.86 -3.53 26.71
N ASP A 124 4.55 -4.45 27.40
CA ASP A 124 5.53 -5.36 26.77
C ASP A 124 4.86 -6.42 25.88
N ALA A 125 3.59 -6.70 26.08
CA ALA A 125 2.80 -7.65 25.30
C ALA A 125 2.09 -6.99 24.09
N ALA A 126 1.99 -5.67 24.05
CA ALA A 126 1.27 -4.92 23.02
C ALA A 126 2.19 -4.46 21.91
N ASP A 127 1.64 -4.30 20.71
CA ASP A 127 2.34 -3.75 19.55
C ASP A 127 2.34 -2.21 19.54
N ILE A 128 1.29 -1.61 20.10
CA ILE A 128 1.08 -0.16 20.13
C ILE A 128 0.70 0.27 21.55
N ILE A 129 1.32 1.35 22.04
CA ILE A 129 1.04 1.94 23.34
C ILE A 129 0.32 3.28 23.12
N LEU A 130 -0.86 3.43 23.72
CA LEU A 130 -1.65 4.66 23.71
C LEU A 130 -1.17 5.57 24.84
N LEU A 131 -0.35 6.55 24.55
CA LEU A 131 0.26 7.43 25.56
C LEU A 131 -0.73 8.31 26.33
N ASP A 132 -1.88 8.59 25.71
CA ASP A 132 -2.95 9.45 26.24
C ASP A 132 -4.13 8.68 26.83
N ASP A 133 -4.08 7.35 26.82
CA ASP A 133 -5.16 6.44 27.22
C ASP A 133 -6.52 6.74 26.56
N ASN A 134 -6.50 7.40 25.39
CA ASN A 134 -7.70 7.79 24.67
C ASN A 134 -8.03 6.80 23.55
N PHE A 135 -9.22 6.19 23.58
CA PHE A 135 -9.70 5.30 22.54
C PHE A 135 -9.82 5.97 21.16
N ALA A 136 -10.01 7.30 21.09
CA ALA A 136 -9.99 8.01 19.81
C ALA A 136 -8.64 7.90 19.10
N SER A 137 -7.55 7.73 19.83
CA SER A 137 -6.21 7.54 19.31
C SER A 137 -6.04 6.22 18.57
N ILE A 138 -6.88 5.19 18.87
CA ILE A 138 -6.94 3.94 18.10
C ILE A 138 -7.43 4.21 16.67
N VAL A 139 -8.46 5.06 16.53
CA VAL A 139 -8.97 5.44 15.20
C VAL A 139 -7.91 6.21 14.42
N THR A 140 -7.17 7.07 15.09
CA THR A 140 -6.04 7.80 14.51
C THR A 140 -4.94 6.84 14.08
N ALA A 141 -4.58 5.86 14.90
CA ALA A 141 -3.61 4.82 14.55
C ALA A 141 -4.07 4.00 13.33
N ALA A 142 -5.34 3.60 13.28
CA ALA A 142 -5.91 2.90 12.12
C ALA A 142 -5.87 3.76 10.83
N LYS A 143 -6.14 5.06 10.95
CA LYS A 143 -6.06 6.02 9.86
C LYS A 143 -4.64 6.13 9.31
N TRP A 144 -3.65 6.25 10.19
CA TRP A 144 -2.23 6.26 9.83
C TRP A 144 -1.77 4.94 9.21
N GLY A 145 -2.18 3.80 9.77
CA GLY A 145 -1.88 2.47 9.20
C GLY A 145 -2.41 2.31 7.78
N ARG A 146 -3.64 2.76 7.53
CA ARG A 146 -4.22 2.77 6.17
C ARG A 146 -3.48 3.72 5.22
N ASN A 147 -2.99 4.85 5.74
CA ASN A 147 -2.19 5.79 4.95
C ASN A 147 -0.85 5.19 4.55
N VAL A 148 -0.15 4.55 5.49
CA VAL A 148 1.12 3.85 5.21
C VAL A 148 0.92 2.76 4.15
N TYR A 149 -0.15 1.96 4.26
CA TYR A 149 -0.46 0.96 3.25
C TYR A 149 -0.70 1.57 1.86
N ALA A 150 -1.45 2.67 1.77
CA ALA A 150 -1.66 3.39 0.52
C ALA A 150 -0.35 4.00 -0.03
N SER A 151 0.51 4.52 0.83
CA SER A 151 1.83 5.07 0.44
C SER A 151 2.75 3.96 -0.12
N ILE A 152 2.75 2.77 0.49
CA ILE A 152 3.47 1.60 -0.04
C ILE A 152 2.96 1.23 -1.44
N GLN A 153 1.66 1.23 -1.66
CA GLN A 153 1.09 0.94 -2.99
C GLN A 153 1.52 1.99 -4.03
N LYS A 154 1.48 3.28 -3.69
CA LYS A 154 1.94 4.37 -4.56
C LYS A 154 3.41 4.20 -4.94
N PHE A 155 4.25 3.93 -3.94
CA PHE A 155 5.68 3.71 -4.13
C PHE A 155 5.96 2.49 -5.01
N LEU A 156 5.29 1.35 -4.76
CA LEU A 156 5.46 0.15 -5.59
C LEU A 156 5.06 0.40 -7.05
N GLN A 157 3.95 1.12 -7.29
CA GLN A 157 3.54 1.47 -8.64
C GLN A 157 4.61 2.31 -9.34
N PHE A 158 5.14 3.33 -8.67
CA PHE A 158 6.21 4.17 -9.17
C PHE A 158 7.47 3.35 -9.49
N GLN A 159 7.98 2.62 -8.52
CA GLN A 159 9.23 1.86 -8.61
C GLN A 159 9.23 0.80 -9.70
N LEU A 160 8.12 0.04 -9.81
CA LEU A 160 8.02 -0.98 -10.85
C LEU A 160 7.99 -0.38 -12.25
N THR A 161 7.34 0.78 -12.43
CA THR A 161 7.33 1.49 -13.71
C THR A 161 8.74 1.97 -14.09
N VAL A 162 9.47 2.59 -13.15
CA VAL A 162 10.85 3.05 -13.35
C VAL A 162 11.76 1.91 -13.76
N ASN A 163 11.76 0.83 -12.98
CA ASN A 163 12.63 -0.31 -13.22
C ASN A 163 12.32 -1.02 -14.57
N LEU A 164 11.03 -1.20 -14.87
CA LEU A 164 10.61 -1.86 -16.10
C LEU A 164 11.05 -1.07 -17.34
N SER A 165 10.85 0.24 -17.35
CA SER A 165 11.25 1.10 -18.46
C SER A 165 12.76 1.20 -18.59
N ALA A 166 13.51 1.28 -17.49
CA ALA A 166 14.98 1.33 -17.49
C ALA A 166 15.59 0.05 -18.06
N VAL A 167 15.16 -1.11 -17.54
CA VAL A 167 15.70 -2.41 -17.94
C VAL A 167 15.45 -2.67 -19.43
N ILE A 168 14.22 -2.45 -19.93
CA ILE A 168 13.91 -2.67 -21.34
C ILE A 168 14.70 -1.71 -22.22
N THR A 169 14.82 -0.43 -21.87
CA THR A 169 15.61 0.55 -22.63
C THR A 169 17.08 0.13 -22.70
N ALA A 170 17.66 -0.30 -21.58
CA ALA A 170 19.05 -0.76 -21.53
C ALA A 170 19.25 -2.04 -22.37
N LEU A 171 18.31 -3.00 -22.30
CA LEU A 171 18.37 -4.23 -23.10
C LEU A 171 18.28 -3.94 -24.59
N VAL A 172 17.33 -3.13 -25.02
CA VAL A 172 17.17 -2.78 -26.44
C VAL A 172 18.42 -2.08 -26.96
N GLY A 173 18.96 -1.09 -26.22
CA GLY A 173 20.20 -0.40 -26.61
C GLY A 173 21.40 -1.35 -26.67
N GLY A 174 21.54 -2.24 -25.68
CA GLY A 174 22.61 -3.24 -25.65
C GLY A 174 22.54 -4.23 -26.82
N PHE A 175 21.33 -4.70 -27.19
CA PHE A 175 21.17 -5.63 -28.31
C PHE A 175 21.34 -4.97 -29.68
N THR A 176 20.91 -3.69 -29.81
CA THR A 176 20.95 -3.00 -31.11
C THR A 176 22.30 -2.37 -31.43
N TYR A 177 22.91 -1.75 -30.44
CA TYR A 177 24.13 -0.95 -30.61
C TYR A 177 25.35 -1.48 -29.85
N GLN A 178 25.19 -2.56 -29.06
CA GLN A 178 26.21 -3.12 -28.16
C GLN A 178 26.67 -2.15 -27.06
N TYR A 179 26.01 -1.01 -26.92
CA TYR A 179 26.20 -0.02 -25.88
C TYR A 179 24.90 0.26 -25.14
N SER A 180 24.96 0.44 -23.82
CA SER A 180 23.79 0.81 -23.04
C SER A 180 23.55 2.33 -23.16
N PRO A 181 22.35 2.76 -23.60
CA PRO A 181 22.02 4.19 -23.68
C PRO A 181 21.90 4.86 -22.30
N LEU A 182 21.78 4.05 -21.25
CA LEU A 182 21.78 4.49 -19.85
C LEU A 182 22.98 3.86 -19.15
N ALA A 183 23.95 4.69 -18.76
CA ALA A 183 25.13 4.21 -18.05
C ALA A 183 24.77 3.66 -16.66
N ALA A 184 25.51 2.66 -16.18
CA ALA A 184 25.26 2.03 -14.87
C ALA A 184 25.29 3.06 -13.72
N ILE A 185 26.16 4.05 -13.79
CA ILE A 185 26.25 5.14 -12.80
C ILE A 185 24.99 6.02 -12.83
N GLN A 186 24.42 6.28 -14.01
CA GLN A 186 23.19 7.05 -14.15
C GLN A 186 21.98 6.30 -13.57
N LEU A 187 21.87 4.98 -13.82
CA LEU A 187 20.85 4.13 -13.23
C LEU A 187 21.00 4.03 -11.71
N LEU A 188 22.22 3.92 -11.20
CA LEU A 188 22.48 3.94 -9.78
C LEU A 188 22.07 5.27 -9.14
N TRP A 189 22.34 6.39 -9.80
CA TRP A 189 21.95 7.73 -9.34
C TRP A 189 20.40 7.85 -9.26
N VAL A 190 19.68 7.39 -10.30
CA VAL A 190 18.22 7.39 -10.30
C VAL A 190 17.68 6.55 -9.14
N ASN A 191 18.15 5.31 -9.00
CA ASN A 191 17.67 4.40 -7.97
C ASN A 191 18.02 4.88 -6.55
N LEU A 192 19.21 5.41 -6.33
CA LEU A 192 19.63 5.82 -4.99
C LEU A 192 19.01 7.16 -4.58
N LEU A 193 19.10 8.18 -5.41
CA LEU A 193 18.77 9.54 -5.04
C LEU A 193 17.31 9.87 -5.35
N MET A 194 16.86 9.57 -6.56
CA MET A 194 15.51 9.88 -7.00
C MET A 194 14.47 9.04 -6.28
N ASP A 195 14.67 7.72 -6.19
CA ASP A 195 13.74 6.81 -5.51
C ASP A 195 13.65 7.11 -4.01
N SER A 196 14.77 7.49 -3.36
CA SER A 196 14.76 7.89 -1.95
C SER A 196 13.96 9.16 -1.72
N LEU A 197 14.11 10.18 -2.58
CA LEU A 197 13.34 11.42 -2.48
C LEU A 197 11.86 11.21 -2.82
N ALA A 198 11.56 10.41 -3.84
CA ALA A 198 10.18 10.08 -4.22
C ALA A 198 9.48 9.29 -3.11
N SER A 199 10.15 8.31 -2.50
CA SER A 199 9.59 7.56 -1.37
C SER A 199 9.29 8.46 -0.18
N LEU A 200 10.18 9.40 0.14
CA LEU A 200 9.98 10.38 1.20
C LEU A 200 8.77 11.29 0.89
N ALA A 201 8.67 11.79 -0.34
CA ALA A 201 7.56 12.64 -0.76
C ALA A 201 6.21 11.92 -0.69
N LEU A 202 6.14 10.66 -1.14
CA LEU A 202 4.92 9.84 -1.09
C LEU A 202 4.55 9.43 0.34
N ALA A 203 5.53 9.19 1.22
CA ALA A 203 5.31 8.83 2.62
C ALA A 203 4.89 10.03 3.50
N SER A 204 5.24 11.24 3.11
CA SER A 204 4.98 12.46 3.89
C SER A 204 3.54 12.97 3.75
N GLU A 205 2.71 12.36 2.91
CA GLU A 205 1.32 12.78 2.73
C GLU A 205 0.50 12.51 4.00
N PRO A 206 -0.22 13.53 4.54
CA PRO A 206 -1.05 13.34 5.71
C PRO A 206 -2.26 12.46 5.41
N PRO A 207 -2.75 11.67 6.37
CA PRO A 207 -3.90 10.81 6.19
C PRO A 207 -5.19 11.62 6.05
N THR A 208 -6.03 11.27 5.07
CA THR A 208 -7.33 11.90 4.83
C THR A 208 -8.47 11.14 5.52
N GLU A 209 -9.58 11.81 5.83
CA GLU A 209 -10.78 11.17 6.40
C GLU A 209 -11.40 10.12 5.47
N ALA A 210 -11.24 10.28 4.17
CA ALA A 210 -11.72 9.33 3.16
C ALA A 210 -11.13 7.92 3.34
N LEU A 211 -9.95 7.80 3.97
CA LEU A 211 -9.32 6.50 4.26
C LEU A 211 -10.12 5.66 5.26
N LEU A 212 -10.85 6.30 6.19
CA LEU A 212 -11.68 5.59 7.16
C LEU A 212 -13.00 5.09 6.55
N GLN A 213 -13.49 5.74 5.50
CA GLN A 213 -14.74 5.36 4.83
C GLN A 213 -14.55 4.15 3.90
N ARG A 214 -13.33 3.81 3.54
CA ARG A 214 -13.05 2.65 2.69
C ARG A 214 -13.24 1.34 3.48
N PRO A 215 -13.75 0.29 2.80
CA PRO A 215 -13.81 -1.02 3.43
C PRO A 215 -12.39 -1.51 3.80
N PRO A 216 -12.27 -2.36 4.82
CA PRO A 216 -11.00 -2.97 5.18
C PRO A 216 -10.42 -3.78 4.02
N VAL A 217 -9.09 -3.85 3.95
CA VAL A 217 -8.40 -4.64 2.92
C VAL A 217 -8.30 -6.08 3.40
N ASN A 218 -8.64 -7.03 2.54
CA ASN A 218 -8.51 -8.45 2.84
C ASN A 218 -7.03 -8.81 3.03
N ARG A 219 -6.75 -9.68 4.00
CA ARG A 219 -5.39 -10.12 4.34
C ARG A 219 -4.71 -10.90 3.21
N SER A 220 -5.50 -11.71 2.48
CA SER A 220 -5.04 -12.52 1.35
C SER A 220 -4.90 -11.75 0.04
N LYS A 221 -5.36 -10.50 0.00
CA LYS A 221 -5.32 -9.69 -1.22
C LYS A 221 -3.91 -9.23 -1.53
N SER A 222 -3.50 -9.38 -2.79
CA SER A 222 -2.24 -8.82 -3.28
C SER A 222 -2.17 -7.31 -3.06
N ILE A 223 -0.99 -6.82 -2.66
CA ILE A 223 -0.71 -5.39 -2.51
C ILE A 223 -0.89 -4.68 -3.86
N ILE A 224 -0.47 -5.34 -4.95
CA ILE A 224 -0.61 -4.82 -6.31
C ILE A 224 -2.01 -5.17 -6.82
N THR A 225 -2.81 -4.15 -7.06
CA THR A 225 -4.16 -4.29 -7.60
C THR A 225 -4.14 -4.37 -9.14
N ASN A 226 -5.23 -4.90 -9.73
CA ASN A 226 -5.36 -4.95 -11.19
C ASN A 226 -5.28 -3.56 -11.85
N ARG A 227 -5.75 -2.52 -11.16
CA ARG A 227 -5.60 -1.13 -11.62
C ARG A 227 -4.15 -0.69 -11.62
N MET A 228 -3.39 -1.02 -10.57
CA MET A 228 -1.96 -0.73 -10.53
C MET A 228 -1.21 -1.42 -11.67
N TYR A 229 -1.55 -2.69 -11.98
CA TYR A 229 -0.97 -3.39 -13.13
C TYR A 229 -1.24 -2.66 -14.45
N ALA A 230 -2.49 -2.24 -14.68
CA ALA A 230 -2.83 -1.48 -15.87
C ALA A 230 -2.07 -0.15 -15.96
N ASN A 231 -1.94 0.56 -14.84
CA ASN A 231 -1.18 1.81 -14.77
C ASN A 231 0.32 1.59 -15.01
N ILE A 232 0.93 0.56 -14.40
CA ILE A 232 2.35 0.22 -14.57
C ILE A 232 2.64 -0.10 -16.02
N ILE A 233 1.85 -0.98 -16.63
CA ILE A 233 2.04 -1.40 -18.03
C ILE A 233 1.80 -0.23 -18.99
N GLY A 234 0.72 0.52 -18.80
CA GLY A 234 0.40 1.66 -19.65
C GLY A 234 1.45 2.76 -19.62
N GLN A 235 1.88 3.11 -18.40
CA GLN A 235 2.91 4.14 -18.20
C GLN A 235 4.29 3.67 -18.71
N SER A 236 4.66 2.42 -18.45
CA SER A 236 5.92 1.85 -18.97
C SER A 236 5.93 1.78 -20.49
N PHE A 237 4.82 1.41 -21.10
CA PHE A 237 4.70 1.38 -22.57
C PHE A 237 4.86 2.78 -23.17
N TYR A 238 4.21 3.80 -22.57
CA TYR A 238 4.36 5.18 -23.00
C TYR A 238 5.83 5.66 -22.89
N GLN A 239 6.48 5.41 -21.76
CA GLN A 239 7.88 5.78 -21.55
C GLN A 239 8.81 5.07 -22.53
N LEU A 240 8.60 3.76 -22.76
CA LEU A 240 9.36 2.97 -23.72
C LEU A 240 9.21 3.49 -25.13
N LEU A 241 7.99 3.86 -25.54
CA LEU A 241 7.76 4.43 -26.86
C LEU A 241 8.59 5.69 -27.08
N ILE A 242 8.59 6.60 -26.13
CA ILE A 242 9.40 7.84 -26.20
C ILE A 242 10.89 7.50 -26.24
N MET A 243 11.36 6.62 -25.34
CA MET A 243 12.77 6.22 -25.29
C MET A 243 13.23 5.54 -26.57
N MET A 244 12.38 4.72 -27.20
CA MET A 244 12.69 4.09 -28.51
C MET A 244 12.76 5.13 -29.62
N VAL A 245 11.83 6.08 -29.66
CA VAL A 245 11.89 7.18 -30.65
C VAL A 245 13.17 7.99 -30.48
N LEU A 246 13.53 8.33 -29.25
CA LEU A 246 14.78 9.05 -28.97
C LEU A 246 16.01 8.22 -29.34
N LEU A 247 16.02 6.93 -29.06
CA LEU A 247 17.14 6.03 -29.37
C LEU A 247 17.39 5.91 -30.86
N PHE A 248 16.34 5.72 -31.68
CA PHE A 248 16.47 5.45 -33.10
C PHE A 248 16.44 6.71 -33.98
N GLN A 249 15.61 7.69 -33.63
CA GLN A 249 15.41 8.91 -34.43
C GLN A 249 16.03 10.14 -33.79
N GLY A 250 16.46 10.09 -32.53
CA GLY A 250 17.05 11.20 -31.81
C GLY A 250 18.21 11.88 -32.54
N PRO A 251 19.20 11.14 -33.07
CA PRO A 251 20.30 11.73 -33.80
C PRO A 251 19.85 12.54 -35.03
N SER A 252 18.87 12.05 -35.77
CA SER A 252 18.30 12.75 -36.94
C SER A 252 17.44 13.95 -36.53
N LEU A 253 16.68 13.82 -35.41
CA LEU A 253 15.75 14.83 -34.94
C LEU A 253 16.49 16.07 -34.41
N PHE A 254 17.61 15.86 -33.72
CA PHE A 254 18.40 16.91 -33.10
C PHE A 254 19.63 17.32 -33.92
N ASN A 255 19.86 16.71 -35.06
CA ASN A 255 21.06 16.92 -35.88
C ASN A 255 22.38 16.71 -35.12
N ILE A 256 22.41 15.70 -34.25
CA ILE A 256 23.57 15.31 -33.46
C ILE A 256 24.14 13.97 -33.92
N ARG A 257 25.39 13.68 -33.55
CA ARG A 257 26.01 12.40 -33.80
C ARG A 257 25.35 11.30 -32.97
N ALA A 258 25.22 10.09 -33.53
CA ALA A 258 24.62 8.97 -32.81
C ALA A 258 25.51 8.55 -31.62
N GLY A 259 24.89 8.29 -30.48
CA GLY A 259 25.58 8.05 -29.21
C GLY A 259 26.53 6.85 -29.21
N HIS A 260 26.17 5.76 -29.86
CA HIS A 260 27.02 4.58 -29.99
C HIS A 260 28.34 4.86 -30.76
N LEU A 261 28.34 5.84 -31.68
CA LEU A 261 29.55 6.25 -32.42
C LEU A 261 30.46 7.14 -31.59
N GLU A 262 29.88 7.97 -30.70
CA GLU A 262 30.64 8.83 -29.81
C GLU A 262 31.27 8.03 -28.66
N GLU A 263 30.55 7.08 -28.10
CA GLU A 263 31.09 6.16 -27.09
C GLU A 263 32.19 5.26 -27.63
N ALA A 264 32.07 4.78 -28.87
CA ALA A 264 33.13 4.03 -29.51
C ALA A 264 34.43 4.85 -29.66
N ASP A 265 34.31 6.18 -29.84
CA ASP A 265 35.43 7.11 -29.87
C ASP A 265 35.91 7.55 -28.46
N GLY A 266 35.32 7.02 -27.37
CA GLY A 266 35.64 7.34 -25.98
C GLY A 266 35.21 8.76 -25.53
N LYS A 267 34.23 9.35 -26.22
CA LYS A 267 33.68 10.68 -25.93
C LYS A 267 32.36 10.57 -25.19
N LEU A 268 32.06 11.60 -24.38
CA LEU A 268 30.74 11.74 -23.80
C LEU A 268 29.70 12.00 -24.89
N SER A 269 28.65 11.21 -24.89
CA SER A 269 27.60 11.28 -25.91
C SER A 269 26.55 12.34 -25.55
N GLU A 270 26.37 13.33 -26.42
CA GLU A 270 25.26 14.30 -26.33
C GLU A 270 23.91 13.59 -26.46
N HIS A 271 23.80 12.65 -27.37
CA HIS A 271 22.61 11.86 -27.62
C HIS A 271 22.13 11.11 -26.34
N TYR A 272 23.03 10.38 -25.69
CA TYR A 272 22.69 9.62 -24.47
C TYR A 272 22.45 10.54 -23.27
N THR A 273 23.05 11.71 -23.24
CA THR A 273 22.76 12.75 -22.24
C THR A 273 21.33 13.27 -22.38
N ILE A 274 20.87 13.54 -23.60
CA ILE A 274 19.48 13.94 -23.87
C ILE A 274 18.50 12.81 -23.47
N MET A 275 18.81 11.58 -23.81
CA MET A 275 17.99 10.42 -23.43
C MET A 275 17.87 10.29 -21.92
N PHE A 276 18.97 10.38 -21.19
CA PHE A 276 18.97 10.29 -19.74
C PHE A 276 18.17 11.44 -19.09
N ASN A 277 18.37 12.67 -19.55
CA ASN A 277 17.62 13.81 -19.06
C ASN A 277 16.12 13.68 -19.29
N SER A 278 15.72 13.24 -20.51
CA SER A 278 14.33 12.96 -20.82
C SER A 278 13.74 11.85 -19.95
N TYR A 279 14.52 10.81 -19.67
CA TYR A 279 14.14 9.73 -18.77
C TYR A 279 13.87 10.24 -17.35
N VAL A 280 14.78 11.04 -16.78
CA VAL A 280 14.63 11.62 -15.43
C VAL A 280 13.33 12.44 -15.32
N TRP A 281 13.07 13.30 -16.29
CA TRP A 281 11.85 14.10 -16.31
C TRP A 281 10.58 13.25 -16.41
N MET A 282 10.59 12.20 -17.24
CA MET A 282 9.46 11.28 -17.31
C MET A 282 9.20 10.60 -15.96
N GLN A 283 10.23 10.28 -15.18
CA GLN A 283 10.06 9.71 -13.85
C GLN A 283 9.49 10.73 -12.84
N LEU A 284 9.90 11.99 -12.88
CA LEU A 284 9.29 13.02 -12.04
C LEU A 284 7.79 13.20 -12.31
N PHE A 285 7.39 13.18 -13.57
CA PHE A 285 5.95 13.22 -13.91
C PHE A 285 5.23 11.93 -13.53
N ASN A 286 5.87 10.78 -13.63
CA ASN A 286 5.32 9.51 -13.19
C ASN A 286 5.06 9.51 -11.67
N GLU A 287 5.94 10.13 -10.87
CA GLU A 287 5.73 10.30 -9.44
C GLU A 287 4.43 11.06 -9.13
N VAL A 288 4.18 12.17 -9.84
CA VAL A 288 2.94 12.94 -9.70
C VAL A 288 1.71 12.09 -10.05
N ASN A 289 1.79 11.28 -11.11
CA ASN A 289 0.71 10.36 -11.50
C ASN A 289 0.46 9.28 -10.44
N CYS A 290 1.51 8.77 -9.80
CA CYS A 290 1.40 7.72 -8.78
C CYS A 290 0.74 8.20 -7.48
N ARG A 291 0.63 9.50 -7.23
CA ARG A 291 -0.09 10.04 -6.07
C ARG A 291 -1.57 9.67 -6.06
N ASN A 292 -2.18 9.47 -7.23
CA ASN A 292 -3.61 9.18 -7.37
C ASN A 292 -3.85 7.70 -7.74
N LEU A 293 -3.87 6.80 -6.74
CA LEU A 293 -4.07 5.36 -6.94
C LEU A 293 -5.51 4.97 -7.30
N ASN A 294 -6.50 5.71 -6.79
CA ASN A 294 -7.88 5.23 -6.78
C ASN A 294 -8.75 5.76 -7.91
N GLY A 295 -8.15 6.55 -8.81
CA GLY A 295 -8.84 6.96 -10.02
C GLY A 295 -10.20 7.62 -9.73
N GLU A 296 -10.25 8.58 -8.82
CA GLU A 296 -11.40 9.51 -8.76
C GLU A 296 -11.46 10.38 -10.02
N GLY A 297 -10.57 10.11 -10.97
CA GLY A 297 -10.65 10.52 -12.37
C GLY A 297 -10.24 9.34 -13.26
N ASN A 298 -11.07 8.99 -14.24
CA ASN A 298 -10.70 8.08 -15.31
C ASN A 298 -9.32 8.45 -15.87
N LEU A 299 -8.51 7.46 -16.25
CA LEU A 299 -7.20 7.67 -16.91
C LEU A 299 -7.28 8.71 -18.04
N CYS A 300 -8.41 8.77 -18.76
CA CYS A 300 -8.73 9.84 -19.70
C CYS A 300 -8.90 11.22 -19.04
N ILE A 301 -9.32 11.31 -17.77
CA ILE A 301 -9.53 12.59 -17.09
C ILE A 301 -8.21 13.17 -16.58
N ILE A 302 -7.22 12.35 -16.23
CA ILE A 302 -5.86 12.83 -15.96
C ILE A 302 -5.23 13.42 -17.24
N TYR A 303 -5.52 12.85 -18.41
CA TYR A 303 -5.16 13.46 -19.69
C TYR A 303 -6.00 14.70 -20.03
N ILE A 304 -7.22 14.83 -19.51
CA ILE A 304 -8.16 15.92 -19.86
C ILE A 304 -8.21 16.99 -18.76
N TYR A 305 -8.01 16.64 -17.46
CA TYR A 305 -8.11 17.59 -16.33
C TYR A 305 -6.77 18.23 -15.92
N ILE A 306 -5.68 17.84 -16.56
CA ILE A 306 -4.52 18.68 -16.67
C ILE A 306 -4.50 19.18 -18.14
N PRO A 307 -5.26 20.24 -18.48
CA PRO A 307 -5.14 20.87 -19.81
C PRO A 307 -3.70 21.33 -20.06
N ASP A 308 -2.92 21.46 -18.99
CA ASP A 308 -1.50 21.79 -19.02
C ASP A 308 -0.57 20.57 -19.15
N PHE A 309 -1.03 19.33 -18.98
CA PHE A 309 -0.15 18.16 -19.10
C PHE A 309 0.16 17.80 -20.56
N GLY A 310 -0.80 17.93 -21.45
CA GLY A 310 -0.56 17.94 -22.90
C GLY A 310 0.30 19.14 -23.31
N LYS A 311 0.11 20.27 -22.69
CA LYS A 311 0.93 21.47 -22.85
C LYS A 311 2.26 21.33 -22.09
N LEU A 312 2.33 20.64 -20.96
CA LEU A 312 3.55 20.39 -20.21
C LEU A 312 4.45 19.35 -20.90
N SER A 313 3.89 18.28 -21.47
CA SER A 313 4.66 17.33 -22.29
C SER A 313 5.08 17.98 -23.61
N LEU A 314 4.23 18.81 -24.21
CA LEU A 314 4.57 19.59 -25.40
C LEU A 314 5.51 20.76 -25.04
N SER A 315 5.29 21.44 -23.91
CA SER A 315 6.19 22.48 -23.38
C SER A 315 7.53 21.89 -22.95
N PHE A 316 7.54 20.64 -22.52
CA PHE A 316 8.77 19.91 -22.18
C PHE A 316 9.53 19.50 -23.45
N LEU A 317 8.85 19.01 -24.48
CA LEU A 317 9.43 18.86 -25.83
C LEU A 317 9.97 20.21 -26.37
N ILE A 318 9.22 21.28 -26.16
CA ILE A 318 9.59 22.65 -26.53
C ILE A 318 10.76 23.15 -25.67
N LEU A 319 10.79 22.85 -24.34
CA LEU A 319 11.89 23.24 -23.45
C LEU A 319 13.18 22.46 -23.78
N VAL A 320 13.08 21.17 -24.09
CA VAL A 320 14.20 20.36 -24.59
C VAL A 320 14.67 20.93 -25.96
N PHE A 321 13.75 21.31 -26.83
CA PHE A 321 14.06 21.99 -28.07
C PHE A 321 14.71 23.35 -27.86
N TYR A 322 14.29 24.12 -26.87
CA TYR A 322 14.80 25.47 -26.56
C TYR A 322 16.18 25.42 -25.88
N ILE A 323 16.44 24.43 -25.05
CA ILE A 323 17.75 24.24 -24.39
C ILE A 323 18.81 23.73 -25.38
N TYR A 324 18.40 22.98 -26.41
CA TYR A 324 19.29 22.40 -27.40
C TYR A 324 19.20 23.01 -28.81
N SER A 325 18.46 24.10 -28.97
CA SER A 325 18.56 24.90 -30.20
C SER A 325 19.94 25.54 -30.25
N PRO A 326 20.78 25.22 -31.24
CA PRO A 326 22.10 25.86 -31.38
C PRO A 326 21.92 27.23 -32.04
N SER A 327 21.27 28.16 -31.41
CA SER A 327 21.26 29.55 -31.82
C SER A 327 21.87 30.41 -30.71
N GLU A 328 23.16 30.71 -30.91
CA GLU A 328 23.75 32.01 -30.67
C GLU A 328 23.22 32.83 -29.49
N CYS A 329 23.44 32.43 -28.25
CA CYS A 329 23.44 33.38 -27.12
C CYS A 329 23.93 32.75 -25.82
N LEU A 330 25.15 32.29 -25.77
CA LEU A 330 25.94 32.29 -24.52
C LEU A 330 27.34 32.69 -24.83
N PRO A 331 27.86 33.78 -24.20
CA PRO A 331 29.23 34.18 -24.37
C PRO A 331 30.15 33.08 -23.84
N ARG A 332 31.05 32.60 -24.70
CA ARG A 332 32.19 31.76 -24.29
C ARG A 332 32.98 32.57 -23.25
N TYR A 333 32.90 32.17 -22.00
CA TYR A 333 33.93 32.54 -21.06
C TYR A 333 35.15 31.66 -21.35
N THR A 334 36.16 32.32 -21.90
CA THR A 334 37.55 31.88 -22.02
C THR A 334 38.11 31.54 -20.65
#